data_dce44f3c701b1ef009340f45a378a512
#
_entry.id   dce44f3c701b1ef009340f45a378a512
#
_cell.length_a   1.000
_cell.length_b   1.000
_cell.length_c   1.000
_cell.angle_alpha   90.00
_cell.angle_beta   90.00
_cell.angle_gamma   90.00
#
_symmetry.space_group_name_H-M   'P 1'
#
loop_
_entity.id
_entity.type
_entity.pdbx_description
1 polymer ?
#
loop_
_entity_poly.entity_id
_entity_poly.type
_entity_poly.pdbx_seq_one_letter_code
_entity_poly.pdbx_strand_id
1 'polypeptide(L)'
;MNAMLRLAILSGGLLLLSCAPVGVATREPGPASSGRTLAASPAAKMNPPAAVPEGAPLTPAVPASDDAAYYRQMVHVLEAKDLAAAKAIDFARFRHGSMLLRHGGGPAAEKNLRPALTSGDVAAIRRAASALVAEDAAHIGAHIILMNIDQDAGHTTDAELHDAFIAGMFHSMFASGDGRGYTTAIRAYFIREEYDLVRALGGQVQRQSLGHQDGKSYDILQVKTKSGATRDIYFDITELFAEEGKLFGLPAPKGE
;
A
#
# COMPACT_ATOMS: atom_id res chain seq x y z
N MET A 1 9.72 -18.89 18.01
CA MET A 1 8.38 -18.65 18.63
C MET A 1 7.71 -17.38 18.10
N ASN A 2 8.21 -16.73 17.05
CA ASN A 2 7.77 -15.39 16.65
C ASN A 2 7.16 -15.28 15.24
N ALA A 3 7.40 -16.24 14.34
CA ALA A 3 6.89 -16.17 12.97
C ALA A 3 5.37 -16.32 12.88
N MET A 4 4.76 -17.19 13.66
CA MET A 4 3.29 -17.38 13.65
C MET A 4 2.50 -16.19 14.18
N LEU A 5 3.05 -15.39 15.12
CA LEU A 5 2.34 -14.26 15.70
C LEU A 5 2.30 -13.04 14.76
N ARG A 6 3.32 -12.85 13.92
CA ARG A 6 3.37 -11.75 12.95
C ARG A 6 2.50 -12.02 11.72
N LEU A 7 2.43 -13.28 11.29
CA LEU A 7 1.57 -13.69 10.18
C LEU A 7 0.06 -13.54 10.49
N ALA A 8 -0.33 -13.70 11.76
CA ALA A 8 -1.73 -13.51 12.20
C ALA A 8 -2.21 -12.05 12.06
N ILE A 9 -1.29 -11.07 12.10
CA ILE A 9 -1.64 -9.65 11.90
C ILE A 9 -1.94 -9.36 10.43
N LEU A 10 -1.31 -10.07 9.49
CA LEU A 10 -1.56 -9.94 8.06
C LEU A 10 -2.89 -10.59 7.62
N SER A 11 -3.31 -11.68 8.28
CA SER A 11 -4.55 -12.39 7.94
C SER A 11 -5.83 -11.68 8.43
N GLY A 12 -5.73 -10.84 9.47
CA GLY A 12 -6.89 -10.10 10.02
C GLY A 12 -7.36 -8.90 9.19
N GLY A 13 -6.59 -8.44 8.21
CA GLY A 13 -6.88 -7.24 7.42
C GLY A 13 -7.54 -7.48 6.06
N LEU A 14 -7.64 -8.72 5.61
CA LEU A 14 -8.15 -9.03 4.26
C LEU A 14 -9.64 -9.44 4.22
N LEU A 15 -10.37 -9.30 5.34
CA LEU A 15 -11.73 -9.84 5.52
C LEU A 15 -12.88 -8.87 5.21
N LEU A 16 -12.66 -7.77 4.48
CA LEU A 16 -13.73 -6.81 4.18
C LEU A 16 -13.89 -6.53 2.69
N LEU A 17 -14.20 -7.56 1.91
CA LEU A 17 -14.85 -7.41 0.61
C LEU A 17 -15.86 -8.56 0.42
N SER A 18 -16.93 -8.52 1.22
CA SER A 18 -18.16 -9.26 0.94
C SER A 18 -19.32 -8.51 1.57
N CYS A 19 -19.97 -7.66 0.81
CA CYS A 19 -21.31 -7.17 1.12
C CYS A 19 -22.32 -8.25 0.75
N ALA A 20 -22.81 -9.00 1.77
CA ALA A 20 -24.10 -9.66 1.70
C ALA A 20 -24.76 -9.57 3.08
N PRO A 21 -26.06 -9.24 3.19
CA PRO A 21 -26.74 -9.15 4.47
C PRO A 21 -27.10 -10.56 4.97
N VAL A 22 -26.67 -10.93 6.18
CA VAL A 22 -27.14 -12.14 6.86
C VAL A 22 -27.77 -11.77 8.18
N GLY A 23 -28.95 -12.37 8.37
CA GLY A 23 -29.86 -12.13 9.47
C GLY A 23 -29.30 -12.41 10.86
N VAL A 24 -29.91 -11.75 11.80
CA VAL A 24 -29.73 -11.83 13.24
C VAL A 24 -30.02 -13.24 13.75
N ALA A 25 -29.04 -13.85 14.44
CA ALA A 25 -29.27 -14.95 15.36
C ALA A 25 -28.61 -14.63 16.70
N THR A 26 -29.42 -14.42 17.71
CA THR A 26 -29.05 -14.24 19.12
C THR A 26 -28.49 -15.54 19.67
N ARG A 27 -27.34 -15.52 20.36
CA ARG A 27 -26.84 -16.60 21.18
C ARG A 27 -26.24 -16.04 22.47
N GLU A 28 -26.68 -16.65 23.58
CA GLU A 28 -26.36 -16.32 24.98
C GLU A 28 -24.88 -16.52 25.36
N PRO A 29 -24.41 -15.89 26.46
CA PRO A 29 -23.00 -15.90 26.85
C PRO A 29 -22.65 -17.12 27.73
N GLY A 30 -21.55 -17.79 27.39
CA GLY A 30 -20.87 -18.79 28.22
C GLY A 30 -19.65 -18.19 28.94
N PRO A 31 -19.16 -18.85 30.03
CA PRO A 31 -18.41 -18.19 31.10
C PRO A 31 -16.94 -17.90 30.77
N ALA A 32 -16.42 -16.88 31.48
CA ALA A 32 -15.09 -16.32 31.43
C ALA A 32 -13.96 -17.34 31.67
N SER A 33 -12.93 -17.26 30.82
CA SER A 33 -11.61 -17.85 31.03
C SER A 33 -10.58 -16.75 31.25
N SER A 34 -9.88 -16.89 32.36
CA SER A 34 -8.94 -15.99 33.00
C SER A 34 -7.76 -15.55 32.13
N GLY A 35 -7.41 -14.28 32.30
CA GLY A 35 -6.41 -13.52 31.58
C GLY A 35 -4.98 -14.04 31.64
N ARG A 36 -4.29 -13.74 30.55
CA ARG A 36 -2.83 -13.57 30.52
C ARG A 36 -2.52 -12.31 29.74
N THR A 37 -2.16 -11.27 30.46
CA THR A 37 -1.69 -9.99 29.92
C THR A 37 -0.37 -10.23 29.19
N LEU A 38 -0.34 -10.08 27.87
CA LEU A 38 0.87 -10.04 27.08
C LEU A 38 1.26 -8.57 26.88
N ALA A 39 2.45 -8.23 27.35
CA ALA A 39 3.03 -6.91 27.25
C ALA A 39 3.14 -6.46 25.78
N ALA A 40 2.70 -5.24 25.51
CA ALA A 40 2.84 -4.57 24.24
C ALA A 40 4.31 -4.30 23.94
N SER A 41 4.81 -4.81 22.82
CA SER A 41 6.13 -4.43 22.26
C SER A 41 6.07 -2.97 21.78
N PRO A 42 7.11 -2.15 22.02
CA PRO A 42 7.07 -0.75 21.65
C PRO A 42 7.05 -0.59 20.13
N ALA A 43 6.13 0.24 19.66
CA ALA A 43 6.08 0.69 18.27
C ALA A 43 7.40 1.39 17.92
N ALA A 44 8.07 0.93 16.87
CA ALA A 44 9.22 1.61 16.31
C ALA A 44 8.82 3.05 15.96
N LYS A 45 9.51 4.03 16.55
CA LYS A 45 9.37 5.43 16.21
C LYS A 45 9.96 5.62 14.81
N MET A 46 9.12 5.88 13.82
CA MET A 46 9.59 6.39 12.53
C MET A 46 10.17 7.79 12.77
N ASN A 47 11.48 7.89 12.71
CA ASN A 47 12.14 9.19 12.63
C ASN A 47 11.90 9.79 11.24
N PRO A 48 11.75 11.12 11.12
CA PRO A 48 11.71 11.75 9.80
C PRO A 48 13.01 11.43 9.04
N PRO A 49 12.93 11.15 7.72
CA PRO A 49 14.09 10.76 6.94
C PRO A 49 15.15 11.87 6.95
N ALA A 50 16.41 11.48 7.17
CA ALA A 50 17.56 12.35 6.99
C ALA A 50 17.67 12.79 5.51
N ALA A 51 18.17 14.01 5.29
CA ALA A 51 18.38 14.57 3.97
C ALA A 51 19.20 13.59 3.07
N VAL A 52 18.67 13.32 1.87
CA VAL A 52 19.28 12.41 0.89
C VAL A 52 20.57 13.05 0.36
N PRO A 53 21.73 12.36 0.39
CA PRO A 53 22.92 12.84 -0.28
C PRO A 53 22.75 12.80 -1.80
N GLU A 54 23.16 13.86 -2.47
CA GLU A 54 23.16 14.02 -3.92
C GLU A 54 24.14 13.01 -4.54
N GLY A 55 23.60 11.90 -5.08
CA GLY A 55 24.34 10.87 -5.80
C GLY A 55 24.20 11.07 -7.32
N ALA A 56 25.31 10.95 -8.05
CA ALA A 56 25.30 11.10 -9.51
C ALA A 56 24.33 10.11 -10.18
N PRO A 57 23.58 10.52 -11.22
CA PRO A 57 22.63 9.65 -11.89
C PRO A 57 23.36 8.55 -12.67
N LEU A 58 23.06 7.29 -12.34
CA LEU A 58 23.66 6.09 -12.97
C LEU A 58 23.04 5.73 -14.32
N THR A 59 22.07 6.50 -14.81
CA THR A 59 21.30 6.18 -16.04
C THR A 59 20.90 7.44 -16.80
N PRO A 60 20.70 7.38 -18.15
CA PRO A 60 20.22 8.51 -18.93
C PRO A 60 18.93 9.06 -18.32
N ALA A 61 18.86 10.38 -18.14
CA ALA A 61 17.69 11.03 -17.54
C ALA A 61 16.46 10.80 -18.43
N VAL A 62 15.47 10.08 -17.92
CA VAL A 62 14.15 9.96 -18.56
C VAL A 62 13.44 11.31 -18.46
N PRO A 63 12.87 11.86 -19.57
CA PRO A 63 12.12 13.11 -19.52
C PRO A 63 11.07 13.11 -18.40
N ALA A 64 10.89 14.25 -17.73
CA ALA A 64 9.92 14.36 -16.64
C ALA A 64 8.47 14.09 -17.07
N SER A 65 8.20 14.12 -18.39
CA SER A 65 6.90 13.84 -19.00
C SER A 65 6.64 12.36 -19.28
N ASP A 66 7.62 11.45 -19.06
CA ASP A 66 7.46 10.00 -19.35
C ASP A 66 7.68 9.17 -18.09
N ASP A 67 6.67 9.18 -17.22
CA ASP A 67 6.73 8.41 -15.99
C ASP A 67 6.57 6.90 -16.22
N ALA A 68 5.93 6.49 -17.32
CA ALA A 68 5.87 5.10 -17.70
C ALA A 68 7.25 4.53 -18.08
N ALA A 69 8.07 5.31 -18.82
CA ALA A 69 9.45 4.92 -19.10
C ALA A 69 10.31 4.96 -17.83
N TYR A 70 10.11 5.97 -16.98
CA TYR A 70 10.78 6.06 -15.68
C TYR A 70 10.51 4.84 -14.81
N TYR A 71 9.25 4.41 -14.69
CA TYR A 71 8.90 3.20 -13.95
C TYR A 71 9.63 1.97 -14.47
N ARG A 72 9.61 1.72 -15.81
CA ARG A 72 10.30 0.57 -16.40
C ARG A 72 11.80 0.57 -16.08
N GLN A 73 12.43 1.75 -16.14
CA GLN A 73 13.84 1.90 -15.81
C GLN A 73 14.11 1.59 -14.32
N MET A 74 13.25 2.06 -13.42
CA MET A 74 13.44 1.86 -11.98
C MET A 74 13.12 0.42 -11.50
N VAL A 75 12.32 -0.35 -12.24
CA VAL A 75 12.13 -1.78 -11.96
C VAL A 75 13.46 -2.54 -11.97
N HIS A 76 14.40 -2.19 -12.85
CA HIS A 76 15.73 -2.81 -12.90
C HIS A 76 16.56 -2.57 -11.63
N VAL A 77 16.30 -1.50 -10.88
CA VAL A 77 16.94 -1.26 -9.57
C VAL A 77 16.56 -2.34 -8.56
N LEU A 78 15.28 -2.74 -8.57
CA LEU A 78 14.79 -3.83 -7.71
C LEU A 78 15.38 -5.19 -8.14
N GLU A 79 15.43 -5.45 -9.45
CA GLU A 79 16.02 -6.68 -10.01
C GLU A 79 17.53 -6.78 -9.70
N ALA A 80 18.25 -5.67 -9.78
CA ALA A 80 19.67 -5.57 -9.46
C ALA A 80 19.96 -5.60 -7.95
N LYS A 81 18.93 -5.50 -7.10
CA LYS A 81 19.04 -5.36 -5.64
C LYS A 81 19.95 -4.20 -5.20
N ASP A 82 19.95 -3.12 -5.95
CA ASP A 82 20.75 -1.92 -5.67
C ASP A 82 20.03 -1.03 -4.64
N LEU A 83 20.39 -1.20 -3.37
CA LEU A 83 19.79 -0.44 -2.26
C LEU A 83 20.08 1.07 -2.36
N ALA A 84 21.25 1.46 -2.85
CA ALA A 84 21.60 2.88 -2.96
C ALA A 84 20.76 3.56 -4.05
N ALA A 85 20.63 2.91 -5.21
CA ALA A 85 19.77 3.37 -6.28
C ALA A 85 18.29 3.34 -5.88
N ALA A 86 17.84 2.33 -5.12
CA ALA A 86 16.48 2.24 -4.62
C ALA A 86 16.09 3.45 -3.75
N LYS A 87 17.00 3.92 -2.89
CA LYS A 87 16.80 5.10 -2.05
C LYS A 87 16.77 6.42 -2.83
N ALA A 88 17.27 6.43 -4.06
CA ALA A 88 17.31 7.61 -4.94
C ALA A 88 16.13 7.67 -5.93
N ILE A 89 15.22 6.69 -5.90
CA ILE A 89 14.04 6.67 -6.78
C ILE A 89 13.10 7.85 -6.46
N ASP A 90 12.66 8.57 -7.51
CA ASP A 90 11.51 9.46 -7.43
C ASP A 90 10.22 8.62 -7.38
N PHE A 91 9.78 8.31 -6.18
CA PHE A 91 8.63 7.44 -5.97
C PHE A 91 7.29 8.06 -6.39
N ALA A 92 7.18 9.38 -6.55
CA ALA A 92 5.99 9.99 -7.11
C ALA A 92 5.85 9.61 -8.58
N ARG A 93 6.92 9.76 -9.36
CA ARG A 93 6.98 9.32 -10.77
C ARG A 93 6.85 7.81 -10.91
N PHE A 94 7.48 7.06 -10.01
CA PHE A 94 7.44 5.60 -10.03
C PHE A 94 6.02 5.06 -9.85
N ARG A 95 5.27 5.54 -8.86
CA ARG A 95 3.87 5.16 -8.63
C ARG A 95 2.97 5.58 -9.78
N HIS A 96 3.11 6.83 -10.25
CA HIS A 96 2.37 7.34 -11.39
C HIS A 96 2.63 6.52 -12.66
N GLY A 97 3.89 6.21 -12.96
CA GLY A 97 4.27 5.37 -14.10
C GLY A 97 3.69 3.96 -14.04
N SER A 98 3.61 3.35 -12.86
CA SER A 98 2.90 2.08 -12.68
C SER A 98 1.42 2.21 -13.02
N MET A 99 0.74 3.25 -12.54
CA MET A 99 -0.67 3.50 -12.83
C MET A 99 -0.92 3.66 -14.34
N LEU A 100 -0.11 4.45 -15.03
CA LEU A 100 -0.22 4.66 -16.48
C LEU A 100 -0.10 3.36 -17.28
N LEU A 101 0.83 2.48 -16.89
CA LEU A 101 1.04 1.20 -17.56
C LEU A 101 -0.08 0.19 -17.30
N ARG A 102 -0.80 0.35 -16.19
CA ARG A 102 -1.88 -0.55 -15.78
C ARG A 102 -3.25 0.03 -16.01
N HIS A 103 -3.34 1.26 -16.43
CA HIS A 103 -4.60 2.00 -16.56
C HIS A 103 -5.47 1.91 -15.29
N GLY A 104 -4.83 1.99 -14.11
CA GLY A 104 -5.51 1.85 -12.82
C GLY A 104 -5.86 0.40 -12.41
N GLY A 105 -5.73 -0.57 -13.31
CA GLY A 105 -6.06 -1.98 -13.04
C GLY A 105 -5.08 -2.66 -12.07
N GLY A 106 -5.60 -3.59 -11.26
CA GLY A 106 -4.77 -4.43 -10.37
C GLY A 106 -3.98 -5.49 -11.13
N PRO A 107 -2.86 -5.98 -10.55
CA PRO A 107 -2.08 -7.06 -11.14
C PRO A 107 -2.83 -8.39 -11.15
N ALA A 108 -2.69 -9.18 -12.23
CA ALA A 108 -3.35 -10.48 -12.35
C ALA A 108 -2.89 -11.47 -11.27
N ALA A 109 -1.65 -11.33 -10.79
CA ALA A 109 -1.08 -12.16 -9.72
C ALA A 109 -1.76 -11.95 -8.35
N GLU A 110 -2.49 -10.85 -8.14
CA GLU A 110 -3.12 -10.53 -6.85
C GLU A 110 -4.11 -11.61 -6.38
N LYS A 111 -4.81 -12.26 -7.30
CA LYS A 111 -5.72 -13.38 -7.01
C LYS A 111 -5.05 -14.55 -6.28
N ASN A 112 -3.72 -14.71 -6.41
CA ASN A 112 -2.97 -15.81 -5.81
C ASN A 112 -2.52 -15.50 -4.38
N LEU A 113 -2.48 -14.22 -3.99
CA LEU A 113 -1.97 -13.81 -2.69
C LEU A 113 -2.89 -14.26 -1.55
N ARG A 114 -4.18 -14.06 -1.69
CA ARG A 114 -5.16 -14.41 -0.63
C ARG A 114 -5.16 -15.90 -0.30
N PRO A 115 -5.23 -16.84 -1.28
CA PRO A 115 -5.10 -18.27 -1.00
C PRO A 115 -3.77 -18.63 -0.32
N ALA A 116 -2.66 -18.04 -0.77
CA ALA A 116 -1.35 -18.26 -0.16
C ALA A 116 -1.31 -17.81 1.30
N LEU A 117 -1.82 -16.62 1.62
CA LEU A 117 -1.93 -16.10 2.99
C LEU A 117 -2.80 -17.02 3.87
N THR A 118 -3.91 -17.52 3.33
CA THR A 118 -4.83 -18.43 4.04
C THR A 118 -4.19 -19.78 4.35
N SER A 119 -3.31 -20.28 3.48
CA SER A 119 -2.60 -21.55 3.69
C SER A 119 -1.60 -21.51 4.83
N GLY A 120 -1.06 -20.32 5.15
CA GLY A 120 0.02 -20.15 6.12
C GLY A 120 1.38 -20.70 5.66
N ASP A 121 1.49 -21.23 4.44
CA ASP A 121 2.76 -21.71 3.85
C ASP A 121 3.61 -20.50 3.43
N VAL A 122 4.68 -20.24 4.18
CA VAL A 122 5.60 -19.12 3.95
C VAL A 122 6.20 -19.17 2.54
N ALA A 123 6.51 -20.35 2.01
CA ALA A 123 7.05 -20.48 0.66
C ALA A 123 6.01 -20.13 -0.41
N ALA A 124 4.75 -20.52 -0.22
CA ALA A 124 3.65 -20.13 -1.11
C ALA A 124 3.37 -18.61 -1.04
N ILE A 125 3.40 -18.04 0.17
CA ILE A 125 3.23 -16.60 0.39
C ILE A 125 4.35 -15.82 -0.31
N ARG A 126 5.61 -16.24 -0.14
CA ARG A 126 6.77 -15.62 -0.81
C ARG A 126 6.60 -15.66 -2.34
N ARG A 127 6.27 -16.83 -2.91
CA ARG A 127 6.04 -16.96 -4.36
C ARG A 127 4.95 -16.02 -4.86
N ALA A 128 3.82 -15.95 -4.16
CA ALA A 128 2.71 -15.09 -4.54
C ALA A 128 3.08 -13.59 -4.45
N ALA A 129 3.75 -13.17 -3.38
CA ALA A 129 4.19 -11.80 -3.20
C ALA A 129 5.29 -11.41 -4.22
N SER A 130 6.25 -12.32 -4.50
CA SER A 130 7.28 -12.08 -5.53
C SER A 130 6.68 -11.95 -6.93
N ALA A 131 5.66 -12.77 -7.26
CA ALA A 131 4.95 -12.64 -8.53
C ALA A 131 4.22 -11.30 -8.65
N LEU A 132 3.66 -10.79 -7.53
CA LEU A 132 3.05 -9.45 -7.51
C LEU A 132 4.08 -8.36 -7.75
N VAL A 133 5.22 -8.39 -7.08
CA VAL A 133 6.29 -7.40 -7.28
C VAL A 133 6.87 -7.47 -8.70
N ALA A 134 6.99 -8.68 -9.28
CA ALA A 134 7.45 -8.83 -10.66
C ALA A 134 6.45 -8.27 -11.67
N GLU A 135 5.14 -8.38 -11.40
CA GLU A 135 4.10 -7.80 -12.25
C GLU A 135 3.91 -6.31 -11.97
N ASP A 136 4.01 -5.89 -10.71
CA ASP A 136 3.85 -4.51 -10.24
C ASP A 136 4.81 -4.18 -9.10
N ALA A 137 5.96 -3.59 -9.45
CA ALA A 137 6.97 -3.20 -8.48
C ALA A 137 6.54 -2.03 -7.56
N ALA A 138 5.40 -1.38 -7.84
CA ALA A 138 4.79 -0.37 -6.96
C ALA A 138 3.74 -0.97 -5.99
N HIS A 139 3.67 -2.29 -5.86
CA HIS A 139 2.70 -2.95 -4.98
C HIS A 139 3.18 -2.96 -3.52
N ILE A 140 2.81 -1.94 -2.74
CA ILE A 140 3.25 -1.73 -1.34
C ILE A 140 3.02 -2.97 -0.48
N GLY A 141 1.82 -3.55 -0.52
CA GLY A 141 1.46 -4.73 0.29
C GLY A 141 2.36 -5.94 0.01
N ALA A 142 2.79 -6.16 -1.24
CA ALA A 142 3.69 -7.24 -1.60
C ALA A 142 5.11 -7.00 -1.04
N HIS A 143 5.62 -5.77 -1.10
CA HIS A 143 6.88 -5.41 -0.47
C HIS A 143 6.85 -5.60 1.05
N ILE A 144 5.75 -5.23 1.74
CA ILE A 144 5.59 -5.46 3.19
C ILE A 144 5.68 -6.95 3.52
N ILE A 145 5.04 -7.81 2.73
CA ILE A 145 5.07 -9.26 2.93
C ILE A 145 6.48 -9.80 2.76
N LEU A 146 7.16 -9.45 1.66
CA LEU A 146 8.52 -9.90 1.38
C LEU A 146 9.51 -9.40 2.43
N MET A 147 9.44 -8.12 2.81
CA MET A 147 10.27 -7.56 3.88
C MET A 147 10.15 -8.38 5.18
N ASN A 148 8.92 -8.68 5.61
CA ASN A 148 8.73 -9.46 6.85
C ASN A 148 9.29 -10.88 6.73
N ILE A 149 9.07 -11.57 5.59
CA ILE A 149 9.61 -12.91 5.37
C ILE A 149 11.15 -12.88 5.36
N ASP A 150 11.77 -11.87 4.75
CA ASP A 150 13.22 -11.74 4.69
C ASP A 150 13.83 -11.38 6.05
N GLN A 151 13.17 -10.52 6.83
CA GLN A 151 13.57 -10.23 8.21
C GLN A 151 13.54 -11.49 9.09
N ASP A 152 12.47 -12.29 9.00
CA ASP A 152 12.32 -13.50 9.79
C ASP A 152 13.33 -14.60 9.36
N ALA A 153 13.76 -14.59 8.10
CA ALA A 153 14.78 -15.50 7.55
C ALA A 153 16.22 -15.01 7.75
N GLY A 154 16.42 -13.78 8.24
CA GLY A 154 17.76 -13.17 8.38
C GLY A 154 18.37 -12.65 7.08
N HIS A 155 17.59 -12.51 6.02
CA HIS A 155 17.99 -11.93 4.74
C HIS A 155 17.95 -10.40 4.80
N THR A 156 18.86 -9.79 5.58
CA THR A 156 18.79 -8.35 5.93
C THR A 156 18.84 -7.44 4.72
N THR A 157 19.69 -7.72 3.74
CA THR A 157 19.83 -6.89 2.53
C THR A 157 18.55 -6.87 1.70
N ASP A 158 17.88 -8.01 1.53
CA ASP A 158 16.63 -8.11 0.80
C ASP A 158 15.51 -7.38 1.56
N ALA A 159 15.47 -7.53 2.89
CA ALA A 159 14.53 -6.83 3.74
C ALA A 159 14.72 -5.30 3.68
N GLU A 160 15.96 -4.81 3.71
CA GLU A 160 16.28 -3.38 3.59
C GLU A 160 15.89 -2.80 2.22
N LEU A 161 16.04 -3.58 1.15
CA LEU A 161 15.61 -3.18 -0.17
C LEU A 161 14.09 -2.97 -0.23
N HIS A 162 13.32 -3.94 0.27
CA HIS A 162 11.87 -3.82 0.34
C HIS A 162 11.42 -2.67 1.24
N ASP A 163 12.10 -2.46 2.38
CA ASP A 163 11.85 -1.33 3.28
C ASP A 163 12.07 0.02 2.58
N ALA A 164 13.14 0.16 1.78
CA ALA A 164 13.40 1.37 1.00
C ALA A 164 12.28 1.69 0.00
N PHE A 165 11.73 0.68 -0.69
CA PHE A 165 10.57 0.84 -1.57
C PHE A 165 9.32 1.26 -0.78
N ILE A 166 9.00 0.59 0.34
CA ILE A 166 7.85 0.91 1.19
C ILE A 166 7.95 2.35 1.70
N ALA A 167 9.10 2.71 2.27
CA ALA A 167 9.35 4.05 2.81
C ALA A 167 9.23 5.13 1.74
N GLY A 168 9.83 4.90 0.57
CA GLY A 168 9.78 5.84 -0.55
C GLY A 168 8.36 6.04 -1.10
N MET A 169 7.60 4.96 -1.26
CA MET A 169 6.21 5.05 -1.70
C MET A 169 5.34 5.81 -0.70
N PHE A 170 5.40 5.50 0.60
CA PHE A 170 4.64 6.24 1.61
C PHE A 170 5.11 7.70 1.72
N HIS A 171 6.42 7.96 1.63
CA HIS A 171 6.94 9.33 1.63
C HIS A 171 6.36 10.14 0.46
N SER A 172 6.32 9.58 -0.74
CA SER A 172 5.74 10.24 -1.92
C SER A 172 4.23 10.49 -1.79
N MET A 173 3.50 9.62 -1.07
CA MET A 173 2.08 9.83 -0.75
C MET A 173 1.93 11.05 0.18
N PHE A 174 2.65 11.07 1.30
CA PHE A 174 2.58 12.19 2.25
C PHE A 174 3.11 13.51 1.70
N ALA A 175 4.05 13.47 0.76
CA ALA A 175 4.51 14.68 0.08
C ALA A 175 3.41 15.34 -0.79
N SER A 176 2.38 14.60 -1.19
CA SER A 176 1.25 15.11 -1.95
C SER A 176 0.17 15.76 -1.07
N GLY A 177 0.07 15.39 0.21
CA GLY A 177 -0.93 15.93 1.14
C GLY A 177 -0.94 15.20 2.48
N ASP A 178 -1.64 15.77 3.47
CA ASP A 178 -1.77 15.19 4.82
C ASP A 178 -3.12 14.45 5.03
N GLY A 179 -3.99 14.45 4.04
CA GLY A 179 -5.26 13.74 4.04
C GLY A 179 -6.35 14.31 4.96
N ARG A 180 -6.20 15.57 5.45
CA ARG A 180 -7.17 16.14 6.40
C ARG A 180 -8.40 16.75 5.76
N GLY A 181 -8.39 16.94 4.45
CA GLY A 181 -9.50 17.51 3.72
C GLY A 181 -9.25 17.49 2.21
N TYR A 182 -10.18 17.98 1.45
CA TYR A 182 -10.12 18.02 -0.02
C TYR A 182 -8.87 18.74 -0.53
N THR A 183 -8.50 19.88 0.06
CA THR A 183 -7.37 20.71 -0.39
C THR A 183 -6.00 20.11 -0.05
N THR A 184 -5.96 19.20 0.91
CA THR A 184 -4.74 18.51 1.37
C THR A 184 -4.85 17.00 1.23
N ALA A 185 -5.71 16.53 0.31
CA ALA A 185 -5.91 15.12 0.06
C ALA A 185 -4.61 14.44 -0.41
N ILE A 186 -4.38 13.24 0.06
CA ILE A 186 -3.23 12.40 -0.34
C ILE A 186 -3.51 11.85 -1.74
N ARG A 187 -2.58 12.02 -2.68
CA ARG A 187 -2.73 11.44 -4.02
C ARG A 187 -2.56 9.93 -3.99
N ALA A 188 -3.59 9.22 -4.43
CA ALA A 188 -3.58 7.78 -4.63
C ALA A 188 -3.72 7.44 -6.13
N TYR A 189 -2.87 6.55 -6.60
CA TYR A 189 -2.89 6.05 -7.97
C TYR A 189 -3.53 4.66 -8.07
N PHE A 190 -3.78 4.02 -6.93
CA PHE A 190 -4.50 2.76 -6.80
C PHE A 190 -5.28 2.74 -5.49
N ILE A 191 -6.48 2.18 -5.51
CA ILE A 191 -7.31 2.02 -4.29
C ILE A 191 -6.56 1.26 -3.19
N ARG A 192 -5.75 0.24 -3.55
CA ARG A 192 -4.97 -0.52 -2.57
C ARG A 192 -3.97 0.33 -1.76
N GLU A 193 -3.41 1.40 -2.36
CA GLU A 193 -2.48 2.30 -1.65
C GLU A 193 -3.13 2.98 -0.45
N GLU A 194 -4.39 3.36 -0.57
CA GLU A 194 -5.17 3.96 0.50
C GLU A 194 -5.28 3.03 1.70
N TYR A 195 -5.65 1.77 1.44
CA TYR A 195 -5.80 0.76 2.48
C TYR A 195 -4.44 0.34 3.08
N ASP A 196 -3.39 0.26 2.26
CA ASP A 196 -2.04 -0.04 2.73
C ASP A 196 -1.51 1.07 3.63
N LEU A 197 -1.74 2.35 3.27
CA LEU A 197 -1.37 3.50 4.09
C LEU A 197 -2.13 3.51 5.42
N VAL A 198 -3.46 3.34 5.39
CA VAL A 198 -4.28 3.29 6.61
C VAL A 198 -3.80 2.16 7.53
N ARG A 199 -3.51 1.00 6.98
CA ARG A 199 -3.00 -0.16 7.73
C ARG A 199 -1.62 0.11 8.33
N ALA A 200 -0.71 0.74 7.57
CA ALA A 200 0.62 1.12 8.04
C ALA A 200 0.55 2.11 9.21
N LEU A 201 -0.42 3.03 9.19
CA LEU A 201 -0.71 3.95 10.31
C LEU A 201 -1.40 3.25 11.49
N GLY A 202 -1.73 1.96 11.34
CA GLY A 202 -2.43 1.16 12.35
C GLY A 202 -3.90 1.52 12.49
N GLY A 203 -4.49 2.10 11.46
CA GLY A 203 -5.90 2.39 11.37
C GLY A 203 -6.71 1.20 10.85
N GLN A 204 -8.01 1.27 11.05
CA GLN A 204 -9.01 0.35 10.51
C GLN A 204 -10.06 1.14 9.75
N VAL A 205 -10.22 0.87 8.46
CA VAL A 205 -11.28 1.48 7.65
C VAL A 205 -12.63 0.98 8.13
N GLN A 206 -13.52 1.90 8.49
CA GLN A 206 -14.88 1.63 8.92
C GLN A 206 -15.88 1.84 7.76
N ARG A 207 -15.61 2.85 6.94
CA ARG A 207 -16.47 3.24 5.83
C ARG A 207 -15.63 3.90 4.74
N GLN A 208 -16.04 3.73 3.49
CA GLN A 208 -15.54 4.47 2.32
C GLN A 208 -16.71 5.24 1.70
N SER A 209 -16.44 6.44 1.22
CA SER A 209 -17.38 7.25 0.46
C SER A 209 -16.64 8.03 -0.63
N LEU A 210 -17.31 8.21 -1.77
CA LEU A 210 -16.82 9.02 -2.87
C LEU A 210 -17.23 10.48 -2.63
N GLY A 211 -16.28 11.39 -2.83
CA GLY A 211 -16.49 12.83 -2.78
C GLY A 211 -16.10 13.50 -4.09
N HIS A 212 -16.72 14.65 -4.38
CA HIS A 212 -16.37 15.48 -5.53
C HIS A 212 -16.26 16.93 -5.08
N GLN A 213 -15.19 17.61 -5.49
CA GLN A 213 -15.00 19.05 -5.25
C GLN A 213 -14.09 19.63 -6.32
N ASP A 214 -14.45 20.79 -6.86
CA ASP A 214 -13.65 21.55 -7.85
C ASP A 214 -13.20 20.70 -9.06
N GLY A 215 -14.11 19.87 -9.59
CA GLY A 215 -13.83 18.98 -10.73
C GLY A 215 -12.94 17.78 -10.42
N LYS A 216 -12.62 17.53 -9.16
CA LYS A 216 -11.82 16.40 -8.69
C LYS A 216 -12.65 15.35 -8.00
N SER A 217 -12.15 14.11 -8.03
CA SER A 217 -12.73 12.94 -7.37
C SER A 217 -11.88 12.51 -6.19
N TYR A 218 -12.55 12.16 -5.10
CA TYR A 218 -11.88 11.81 -3.85
C TYR A 218 -12.49 10.55 -3.24
N ASP A 219 -11.64 9.67 -2.75
CA ASP A 219 -12.04 8.66 -1.77
C ASP A 219 -11.87 9.24 -0.36
N ILE A 220 -12.90 9.05 0.47
CA ILE A 220 -12.91 9.50 1.86
C ILE A 220 -13.07 8.25 2.72
N LEU A 221 -11.98 7.87 3.38
CA LEU A 221 -11.95 6.72 4.27
C LEU A 221 -12.18 7.16 5.71
N GLN A 222 -13.28 6.74 6.31
CA GLN A 222 -13.49 6.87 7.75
C GLN A 222 -12.67 5.80 8.47
N VAL A 223 -11.70 6.23 9.28
CA VAL A 223 -10.70 5.36 9.89
C VAL A 223 -10.78 5.43 11.41
N LYS A 224 -10.90 4.26 12.04
CA LYS A 224 -10.70 4.10 13.48
C LYS A 224 -9.22 3.94 13.76
N THR A 225 -8.66 4.84 14.55
CA THR A 225 -7.23 4.85 14.93
C THR A 225 -6.94 3.86 16.05
N LYS A 226 -5.66 3.59 16.32
CA LYS A 226 -5.22 2.76 17.46
C LYS A 226 -5.70 3.31 18.82
N SER A 227 -5.88 4.63 18.94
CA SER A 227 -6.42 5.26 20.16
C SER A 227 -7.95 5.12 20.31
N GLY A 228 -8.63 4.54 19.31
CA GLY A 228 -10.09 4.41 19.27
C GLY A 228 -10.81 5.63 18.68
N ALA A 229 -10.11 6.72 18.39
CA ALA A 229 -10.71 7.87 17.73
C ALA A 229 -11.05 7.56 16.27
N THR A 230 -12.11 8.16 15.76
CA THR A 230 -12.51 8.07 14.35
C THR A 230 -12.16 9.38 13.65
N ARG A 231 -11.61 9.28 12.44
CA ARG A 231 -11.32 10.43 11.58
C ARG A 231 -11.50 10.05 10.12
N ASP A 232 -11.77 11.03 9.29
CA ASP A 232 -11.75 10.87 7.84
C ASP A 232 -10.35 11.15 7.29
N ILE A 233 -9.95 10.35 6.29
CA ILE A 233 -8.73 10.56 5.51
C ILE A 233 -9.17 10.71 4.05
N TYR A 234 -8.72 11.78 3.43
CA TYR A 234 -9.08 12.15 2.05
C TYR A 234 -7.97 11.74 1.09
N PHE A 235 -8.35 11.04 0.02
CA PHE A 235 -7.46 10.65 -1.06
C PHE A 235 -7.93 11.30 -2.38
N ASP A 236 -7.02 11.97 -3.09
CA ASP A 236 -7.28 12.47 -4.45
C ASP A 236 -7.05 11.31 -5.44
N ILE A 237 -8.13 10.81 -6.02
CA ILE A 237 -8.18 9.71 -6.98
C ILE A 237 -8.54 10.19 -8.39
N THR A 238 -8.41 11.48 -8.65
CA THR A 238 -8.85 12.09 -9.92
C THR A 238 -8.17 11.46 -11.12
N GLU A 239 -6.86 11.25 -11.05
CA GLU A 239 -6.08 10.64 -12.14
C GLU A 239 -6.41 9.15 -12.31
N LEU A 240 -6.60 8.41 -11.21
CA LEU A 240 -7.04 7.01 -11.24
C LEU A 240 -8.39 6.88 -11.96
N PHE A 241 -9.37 7.69 -11.58
CA PHE A 241 -10.69 7.69 -12.22
C PHE A 241 -10.63 8.04 -13.72
N ALA A 242 -9.75 8.97 -14.09
CA ALA A 242 -9.57 9.34 -15.49
C ALA A 242 -8.96 8.18 -16.30
N GLU A 243 -8.00 7.43 -15.74
CA GLU A 243 -7.39 6.29 -16.40
C GLU A 243 -8.36 5.09 -16.51
N GLU A 244 -9.09 4.79 -15.44
CA GLU A 244 -10.14 3.74 -15.47
C GLU A 244 -11.26 4.10 -16.46
N GLY A 245 -11.66 5.38 -16.52
CA GLY A 245 -12.65 5.86 -17.48
C GLY A 245 -12.25 5.60 -18.93
N LYS A 246 -10.96 5.73 -19.27
CA LYS A 246 -10.44 5.41 -20.62
C LYS A 246 -10.64 3.93 -20.98
N LEU A 247 -10.44 3.01 -20.02
CA LEU A 247 -10.66 1.57 -20.23
C LEU A 247 -12.11 1.24 -20.61
N PHE A 248 -13.07 1.97 -20.03
CA PHE A 248 -14.48 1.75 -20.25
C PHE A 248 -15.07 2.65 -21.35
N GLY A 249 -14.23 3.45 -22.05
CA GLY A 249 -14.68 4.36 -23.08
C GLY A 249 -15.60 5.49 -22.54
N LEU A 250 -15.50 5.79 -21.25
CA LEU A 250 -16.27 6.85 -20.61
C LEU A 250 -15.61 8.21 -20.91
N PRO A 251 -16.41 9.26 -21.19
CA PRO A 251 -15.87 10.61 -21.33
C PRO A 251 -15.23 11.05 -20.01
N ALA A 252 -14.12 11.80 -20.11
CA ALA A 252 -13.51 12.42 -18.95
C ALA A 252 -14.59 13.23 -18.17
N PRO A 253 -14.55 13.23 -16.82
CA PRO A 253 -15.47 14.00 -16.02
C PRO A 253 -15.40 15.47 -16.46
N LYS A 254 -16.54 16.02 -16.89
CA LYS A 254 -16.64 17.45 -17.21
C LYS A 254 -16.61 18.17 -15.87
N GLY A 255 -15.58 19.00 -15.65
CA GLY A 255 -15.59 19.94 -14.54
C GLY A 255 -16.82 20.84 -14.66
N GLU A 256 -17.69 20.78 -13.68
CA GLU A 256 -18.74 21.78 -13.45
C GLU A 256 -18.17 22.96 -12.65
#